data_c433bc4de4dfd54761c5dec57d8102d4
#
_entry.id   c433bc4de4dfd54761c5dec57d8102d4
#
_cell.length_a   1.000
_cell.length_b   1.000
_cell.length_c   1.000
_cell.angle_alpha   90.00
_cell.angle_beta   90.00
_cell.angle_gamma   90.00
#
_symmetry.space_group_name_H-M   'P 1'
#
loop_
_entity.id
_entity.type
_entity.pdbx_description
1 polymer ?
#
loop_
_entity_poly.entity_id
_entity_poly.type
_entity_poly.pdbx_seq_one_letter_code
_entity_poly.pdbx_strand_id
1 'polypeptide(L)' 'MLIQEIDKILEKEIELVKNSLASGSASDYHTYMNSVGRISGLEWARAEVKNVINKVMYEDDEE' A
#
# COMPACT_ATOMS: atom_id res chain seq x y z
N MET A 1 7.38 -4.50 -15.79
CA MET A 1 7.71 -3.08 -15.63
C MET A 1 7.89 -2.70 -14.17
N LEU A 2 8.69 -1.71 -13.92
CA LEU A 2 8.99 -1.24 -12.57
C LEU A 2 7.75 -0.93 -11.74
N ILE A 3 6.75 -0.35 -12.38
CA ILE A 3 5.49 0.02 -11.74
C ILE A 3 4.76 -1.18 -11.17
N GLN A 4 4.71 -2.26 -11.92
CA GLN A 4 4.07 -3.49 -11.48
C GLN A 4 4.81 -4.11 -10.31
N GLU A 5 6.12 -3.98 -10.30
CA GLU A 5 6.94 -4.46 -9.21
C GLU A 5 6.70 -3.67 -7.93
N ILE A 6 6.58 -2.35 -8.04
CA ILE A 6 6.27 -1.49 -6.90
C ILE A 6 4.90 -1.85 -6.33
N ASP A 7 3.90 -2.02 -7.20
CA ASP A 7 2.56 -2.39 -6.76
C ASP A 7 2.55 -3.73 -6.02
N LYS A 8 3.29 -4.70 -6.53
CA LYS A 8 3.40 -6.01 -5.90
C LYS A 8 4.06 -5.94 -4.53
N ILE A 9 5.08 -5.12 -4.39
CA ILE A 9 5.76 -4.93 -3.11
C ILE A 9 4.80 -4.36 -2.08
N LEU A 10 4.06 -3.32 -2.46
CA LEU A 10 3.08 -2.69 -1.56
C LEU A 10 1.97 -3.66 -1.19
N GLU A 11 1.45 -4.39 -2.16
CA GLU A 11 0.41 -5.39 -1.93
C GLU A 11 0.88 -6.45 -0.96
N LYS A 12 2.10 -6.93 -1.13
CA LYS A 12 2.67 -7.95 -0.27
C LYS A 12 2.81 -7.45 1.17
N GLU A 13 3.27 -6.22 1.35
CA GLU A 13 3.39 -5.62 2.68
C GLU A 13 2.02 -5.48 3.34
N ILE A 14 1.02 -5.04 2.60
CA ILE A 14 -0.34 -4.94 3.13
C ILE A 14 -0.83 -6.31 3.60
N GLU A 15 -0.62 -7.34 2.79
CA GLU A 15 -1.02 -8.71 3.13
C GLU A 15 -0.31 -9.22 4.38
N LEU A 16 0.99 -8.93 4.50
CA LEU A 16 1.76 -9.35 5.68
C LEU A 16 1.21 -8.71 6.95
N VAL A 17 0.88 -7.42 6.91
CA VAL A 17 0.34 -6.74 8.07
C VAL A 17 -1.06 -7.26 8.41
N LYS A 18 -1.90 -7.48 7.40
CA LYS A 18 -3.23 -8.04 7.60
C LYS A 18 -3.18 -9.43 8.19
N ASN A 19 -2.28 -10.28 7.70
CA ASN A 19 -2.11 -11.63 8.21
C ASN A 19 -1.62 -11.61 9.66
N SER A 20 -0.74 -10.69 9.99
CA SER A 20 -0.27 -10.51 11.35
C SER A 20 -1.40 -10.17 12.31
N LEU A 21 -2.30 -9.27 11.90
CA LEU A 21 -3.47 -8.92 12.69
C LEU A 21 -4.40 -10.11 12.84
N ALA A 22 -4.65 -10.83 11.75
CA ALA A 22 -5.56 -11.98 11.74
C ALA A 22 -5.06 -13.12 12.63
N SER A 23 -3.74 -13.27 12.77
CA SER A 23 -3.14 -14.32 13.59
C SER A 23 -3.08 -13.95 15.08
N GLY A 24 -3.52 -12.75 15.45
CA GLY A 24 -3.52 -12.31 16.84
C GLY A 24 -2.18 -11.82 17.33
N SER A 25 -1.28 -11.44 16.43
CA SER A 25 0.04 -10.92 16.79
C SER A 25 -0.02 -9.61 17.54
N ALA A 26 -1.09 -8.83 17.32
CA ALA A 26 -1.29 -7.58 18.03
C ALA A 26 -1.79 -7.89 19.44
N SER A 27 -0.90 -7.74 20.44
CA SER A 27 -1.20 -8.11 21.81
C SER A 27 -1.88 -6.99 22.61
N ASP A 28 -1.86 -5.77 22.11
CA ASP A 28 -2.50 -4.65 22.78
C ASP A 28 -3.07 -3.65 21.76
N TYR A 29 -3.82 -2.68 22.29
CA TYR A 29 -4.52 -1.69 21.48
C TYR A 29 -3.55 -0.84 20.63
N HIS A 30 -2.43 -0.45 21.24
CA HIS A 30 -1.44 0.38 20.53
C HIS A 30 -0.84 -0.35 19.33
N THR A 31 -0.49 -1.60 19.53
CA THR A 31 0.06 -2.42 18.43
C THR A 31 -0.98 -2.59 17.34
N TYR A 32 -2.23 -2.84 17.73
CA TYR A 32 -3.33 -2.95 16.78
C TYR A 32 -3.50 -1.68 15.96
N MET A 33 -3.55 -0.53 16.62
CA MET A 33 -3.73 0.76 15.94
C MET A 33 -2.56 1.12 15.05
N ASN A 34 -1.35 0.77 15.46
CA ASN A 34 -0.16 0.94 14.62
C ASN A 34 -0.29 0.14 13.33
N SER A 35 -0.74 -1.10 13.44
CA SER A 35 -0.90 -1.97 12.26
C SER A 35 -1.98 -1.45 11.34
N VAL A 36 -3.10 -0.97 11.89
CA VAL A 36 -4.17 -0.37 11.09
C VAL A 36 -3.67 0.87 10.36
N GLY A 37 -2.90 1.72 11.05
CA GLY A 37 -2.30 2.91 10.44
C GLY A 37 -1.34 2.55 9.32
N ARG A 38 -0.57 1.49 9.51
CA ARG A 38 0.35 0.99 8.49
C ARG A 38 -0.37 0.54 7.23
N ILE A 39 -1.45 -0.24 7.41
CA ILE A 39 -2.27 -0.69 6.29
C ILE A 39 -2.83 0.52 5.54
N SER A 40 -3.41 1.47 6.27
CA SER A 40 -3.97 2.68 5.67
C SER A 40 -2.91 3.47 4.90
N GLY A 41 -1.72 3.63 5.49
CA GLY A 41 -0.61 4.33 4.84
C GLY A 41 -0.15 3.64 3.58
N LEU A 42 -0.04 2.32 3.62
CA LEU A 42 0.37 1.53 2.46
C LEU A 42 -0.68 1.60 1.35
N GLU A 43 -1.95 1.52 1.71
CA GLU A 43 -3.02 1.64 0.73
C GLU A 43 -3.07 3.03 0.11
N TRP A 44 -2.85 4.07 0.92
CA TRP A 44 -2.75 5.43 0.42
C TRP A 44 -1.59 5.57 -0.57
N ALA A 45 -0.42 5.06 -0.19
CA ALA A 45 0.77 5.13 -1.05
C ALA A 45 0.54 4.41 -2.36
N ARG A 46 -0.10 3.25 -2.31
CA ARG A 46 -0.43 2.47 -3.50
C ARG A 46 -1.33 3.26 -4.44
N ALA A 47 -2.35 3.91 -3.90
CA ALA A 47 -3.27 4.73 -4.67
C ALA A 47 -2.56 5.94 -5.29
N GLU A 48 -1.67 6.58 -4.53
CA GLU A 48 -0.92 7.74 -5.01
C GLU A 48 0.04 7.38 -6.14
N VAL A 49 0.71 6.23 -6.02
CA VAL A 49 1.59 5.76 -7.09
C VAL A 49 0.80 5.58 -8.38
N LYS A 50 -0.38 4.97 -8.29
CA LYS A 50 -1.24 4.78 -9.46
C LYS A 50 -1.69 6.11 -10.06
N ASN A 51 -2.03 7.08 -9.22
CA ASN A 51 -2.45 8.40 -9.67
C ASN A 51 -1.32 9.13 -10.41
N VAL A 52 -0.11 9.07 -9.87
CA VAL A 52 1.05 9.71 -10.49
C VAL A 52 1.33 9.09 -11.86
N ILE A 53 1.27 7.77 -11.94
CA ILE A 53 1.49 7.06 -13.19
C ILE A 53 0.47 7.45 -14.24
N ASN A 54 -0.81 7.46 -13.86
CA ASN A 54 -1.87 7.85 -14.78
C ASN A 54 -1.69 9.28 -15.27
N LYS A 55 -1.31 10.17 -14.39
CA LYS A 55 -1.10 11.57 -14.72
C LYS A 55 0.03 11.74 -15.74
N VAL A 56 1.14 11.05 -15.50
CA VAL A 56 2.28 11.10 -16.42
C VAL A 56 1.90 10.55 -17.78
N MET A 57 1.18 9.44 -17.82
CA MET A 57 0.75 8.84 -19.07
C MET A 57 -0.19 9.75 -19.87
N TYR A 58 -1.12 10.40 -19.18
CA TYR A 58 -2.03 11.34 -19.84
C TYR A 58 -1.30 12.59 -20.36
N GLU A 59 -0.35 13.09 -19.61
CA GLU A 59 0.44 14.24 -20.03
C GLU A 59 1.24 13.92 -21.29
N ASP A 60 1.79 12.71 -21.36
CA ASP A 60 2.52 12.25 -22.55
C ASP A 60 1.60 12.17 -23.76
N ASP A 61 0.37 11.70 -23.55
CA ASP A 61 -0.61 11.56 -24.64
C ASP A 61 -1.05 12.90 -25.20
N GLU A 62 -1.10 13.93 -24.37
CA GLU A 62 -1.53 15.26 -24.80
C GLU A 62 -0.53 15.96 -25.70
N GLU A 63 0.70 15.54 -25.68
CA GLU A 63 1.73 16.13 -26.54
C GLU A 63 1.70 15.51 -27.93
#